data_87bc48e9cedbe27305abc32ab3768937
#
_entry.id   87bc48e9cedbe27305abc32ab3768937
#
_cell.length_a   1.000
_cell.length_b   1.000
_cell.length_c   1.000
_cell.angle_alpha   90.00
_cell.angle_beta   90.00
_cell.angle_gamma   90.00
#
_symmetry.space_group_name_H-M   'P 1'
#
loop_
_entity.id
_entity.type
_entity.pdbx_description
1 polymer ?
#
loop_
_entity_poly.entity_id
_entity_poly.type
_entity_poly.pdbx_seq_one_letter_code
_entity_poly.pdbx_strand_id
1 'polypeptide(L)' 'MTDKTYLLQFKPPQRFVRAVIAATAEIHGEHLVLLDAQGRLAALFVLEMVESWNELSS' A
#
# COMPACT_ATOMS: atom_id res chain seq x y z
N MET A 1 5.67 -13.24 12.91
CA MET A 1 5.34 -12.64 11.62
C MET A 1 5.67 -11.19 11.65
N THR A 2 6.33 -10.76 10.61
CA THR A 2 6.85 -9.40 10.57
C THR A 2 6.07 -8.58 9.57
N ASP A 3 5.60 -7.43 10.00
CA ASP A 3 5.01 -6.49 9.08
C ASP A 3 6.10 -5.88 8.23
N LYS A 4 5.71 -5.43 7.05
CA LYS A 4 6.61 -4.80 6.11
C LYS A 4 6.20 -3.35 5.95
N THR A 5 7.12 -2.56 5.44
CA THR A 5 6.81 -1.16 5.12
C THR A 5 6.66 -1.07 3.62
N TYR A 6 5.50 -0.59 3.18
CA TYR A 6 5.25 -0.34 1.77
C TYR A 6 5.33 1.14 1.49
N LEU A 7 6.05 1.49 0.45
CA LEU A 7 6.18 2.88 0.03
C LEU A 7 5.33 3.07 -1.20
N LEU A 8 4.34 3.95 -1.09
CA LEU A 8 3.41 4.22 -2.18
C LEU A 8 3.70 5.58 -2.77
N GLN A 9 3.77 5.63 -4.10
CA GLN A 9 3.91 6.89 -4.83
C GLN A 9 2.60 7.17 -5.54
N PHE A 10 2.11 8.38 -5.39
CA PHE A 10 0.83 8.77 -5.95
C PHE A 10 1.02 9.58 -7.21
N LYS A 11 0.05 9.46 -8.12
CA LYS A 11 0.10 10.13 -9.41
C LYS A 11 -0.08 11.64 -9.26
N PRO A 12 0.40 12.43 -10.24
CA PRO A 12 0.09 13.85 -10.26
C PRO A 12 -1.42 14.07 -10.25
N PRO A 13 -1.90 15.20 -9.73
CA PRO A 13 -1.09 16.33 -9.27
C PRO A 13 -0.57 16.22 -7.84
N GLN A 14 -1.03 15.22 -7.08
CA GLN A 14 -0.62 15.11 -5.67
C GLN A 14 0.86 14.82 -5.52
N ARG A 15 1.36 13.82 -6.22
CA ARG A 15 2.79 13.47 -6.26
C ARG A 15 3.42 13.32 -4.88
N PHE A 16 2.69 12.81 -3.93
CA PHE A 16 3.30 12.59 -2.63
C PHE A 16 3.60 11.10 -2.44
N VAL A 17 4.40 10.82 -1.42
CA VAL A 17 4.82 9.48 -1.08
C VAL A 17 4.29 9.18 0.30
N ARG A 18 3.78 7.97 0.49
CA ARG A 18 3.24 7.56 1.78
C ARG A 18 3.79 6.19 2.16
N ALA A 19 4.18 6.07 3.42
CA ALA A 19 4.66 4.81 3.95
C ALA A 19 3.54 4.16 4.76
N VAL A 20 3.31 2.86 4.51
CA VAL A 20 2.27 2.12 5.21
C VAL A 20 2.87 0.82 5.72
N ILE A 21 2.60 0.51 6.98
CA ILE A 21 3.07 -0.74 7.58
C ILE A 21 1.95 -1.76 7.43
N ALA A 22 2.27 -2.88 6.75
CA ALA A 22 1.30 -3.94 6.50
C ALA A 22 2.05 -5.24 6.24
N ALA A 23 1.33 -6.35 6.28
CA ALA A 23 1.93 -7.65 5.99
C ALA A 23 1.88 -7.98 4.50
N THR A 24 0.78 -7.61 3.83
CA THR A 24 0.60 -7.91 2.41
C THR A 24 -0.06 -6.74 1.70
N ALA A 25 0.14 -6.70 0.38
CA ALA A 25 -0.54 -5.75 -0.50
C ALA A 25 -1.22 -6.55 -1.58
N GLU A 26 -2.51 -6.28 -1.81
CA GLU A 26 -3.31 -7.03 -2.77
C GLU A 26 -4.14 -6.07 -3.61
N ILE A 27 -4.45 -6.50 -4.82
CA ILE A 27 -5.31 -5.71 -5.70
C ILE A 27 -6.68 -6.37 -5.73
N HIS A 28 -7.70 -5.62 -5.33
CA HIS A 28 -9.08 -6.08 -5.32
C HIS A 28 -9.91 -5.12 -6.14
N GLY A 29 -10.25 -5.52 -7.36
CA GLY A 29 -11.00 -4.65 -8.26
C GLY A 29 -10.20 -3.40 -8.57
N GLU A 30 -10.72 -2.26 -8.20
CA GLU A 30 -10.06 -0.98 -8.46
C GLU A 30 -9.34 -0.43 -7.24
N HIS A 31 -9.10 -1.28 -6.25
CA HIS A 31 -8.51 -0.83 -4.99
C HIS A 31 -7.23 -1.60 -4.69
N LEU A 32 -6.28 -0.87 -4.13
CA LEU A 32 -5.09 -1.47 -3.54
C LEU A 32 -5.36 -1.63 -2.05
N VAL A 33 -5.32 -2.87 -1.58
CA VAL A 33 -5.68 -3.22 -0.20
C VAL A 33 -4.42 -3.69 0.50
N LEU A 34 -4.12 -3.07 1.63
CA LEU A 34 -3.00 -3.49 2.46
C LEU A 34 -3.56 -4.09 3.75
N LEU A 35 -3.13 -5.31 4.05
CA LEU A 35 -3.62 -6.06 5.19
C LEU A 35 -2.51 -6.29 6.19
N ASP A 36 -2.88 -6.29 7.48
CA ASP A 36 -1.91 -6.58 8.52
C ASP A 36 -1.71 -8.09 8.68
N ALA A 37 -0.89 -8.48 9.65
CA ALA A 37 -0.55 -9.89 9.84
C ALA A 37 -1.75 -10.73 10.26
N GLN A 38 -2.79 -10.12 10.79
CA GLN A 38 -4.02 -10.82 11.17
C GLN A 38 -5.06 -10.80 10.07
N GLY A 39 -4.73 -10.27 8.91
CA GLY A 39 -5.66 -10.22 7.80
C GLY A 39 -6.64 -9.07 7.87
N ARG A 40 -6.39 -8.10 8.76
CA ARG A 40 -7.27 -6.95 8.89
C ARG A 40 -6.80 -5.82 7.99
N LEU A 41 -7.73 -4.95 7.65
CA LEU A 41 -7.43 -3.84 6.75
C LEU A 41 -6.51 -2.83 7.43
N ALA A 42 -5.33 -2.66 6.86
CA ALA A 42 -4.37 -1.66 7.33
C ALA A 42 -4.54 -0.35 6.56
N ALA A 43 -4.81 -0.44 5.26
CA ALA A 43 -4.99 0.75 4.43
C ALA A 43 -5.72 0.36 3.15
N LEU A 44 -6.41 1.33 2.56
CA LEU A 44 -7.15 1.13 1.32
C LEU A 44 -6.96 2.36 0.44
N PHE A 45 -6.57 2.13 -0.80
CA PHE A 45 -6.36 3.22 -1.76
C PHE A 45 -7.02 2.88 -3.08
N VAL A 46 -7.47 3.91 -3.79
CA VAL A 46 -7.96 3.73 -5.14
C VAL A 46 -6.76 3.51 -6.05
N LEU A 47 -6.72 2.37 -6.72
CA LEU A 47 -5.56 1.97 -7.52
C LEU A 47 -5.21 3.01 -8.58
N GLU A 48 -6.20 3.66 -9.13
CA GLU A 48 -6.01 4.65 -10.18
C GLU A 48 -5.17 5.84 -9.71
N MET A 49 -5.18 6.12 -8.41
CA MET A 49 -4.42 7.24 -7.87
C MET A 49 -3.00 6.87 -7.48
N VAL A 50 -2.68 5.59 -7.50
CA VAL A 50 -1.36 5.11 -7.08
C VAL A 50 -0.52 4.85 -8.32
N GLU A 51 0.64 5.50 -8.42
CA GLU A 51 1.55 5.30 -9.54
C GLU A 51 2.34 4.01 -9.36
N SER A 52 2.84 3.79 -8.16
CA SER A 52 3.61 2.58 -7.88
C SER A 52 3.67 2.35 -6.37
N TRP A 53 3.98 1.13 -6.00
CA TRP A 53 4.26 0.82 -4.60
C TRP A 53 5.37 -0.22 -4.55
N ASN A 54 6.19 -0.13 -3.51
CA ASN A 54 7.30 -1.05 -3.31
C ASN A 54 7.36 -1.47 -1.87
N GLU A 55 7.77 -2.70 -1.67
CA GLU A 55 8.06 -3.20 -0.33
C GLU A 55 9.49 -2.80 0.03
N LEU A 56 9.64 -2.16 1.17
CA LEU A 56 10.96 -1.80 1.66
C LEU A 56 11.49 -2.92 2.53
N SER A 57 12.65 -3.44 2.16
CA SER A 57 13.30 -4.44 2.96
C SER A 57 14.01 -3.79 4.13
N SER A 58 13.83 -4.35 5.28
CA SER A 58 14.53 -3.89 6.46
C SER A 58 15.81 -4.69 6.68
#